data_6ba85082ee404fc09e3c5125ef17703f
#
_entry.id   6ba85082ee404fc09e3c5125ef17703f
#
_cell.length_a   1.000
_cell.length_b   1.000
_cell.length_c   1.000
_cell.angle_alpha   90.00
_cell.angle_beta   90.00
_cell.angle_gamma   90.00
#
_symmetry.space_group_name_H-M   'P 1'
#
loop_
_entity.id
_entity.type
_entity.pdbx_description
1 polymer ?
#
loop_
_entity_poly.entity_id
_entity_poly.type
_entity_poly.pdbx_seq_one_letter_code
_entity_poly.pdbx_strand_id
1 'polypeptide(L)'
;MNSTIKIAKKTLLNNRRLNYTLPTNTKLYPAQWNWDSAFIALGYSNFNRDYSFKEIETLISGQWEDGMIPHILFHIKNLDYTPNYKAWNCGNKVSSSGITQPPILASVLRLIIERNKFSKVEIKKFYPFILKIKKCLEWFIKYRDPKKSGLISIIHPWESGYDNSPLWDKPMSNIKIEKNLQYKRKDNKIVKPTQRPLKIDYDRYVTIKNHLKKMNYDPKKLYFKSKFNVVDVGFNSIF
;
A
#
# COMPACT_ATOMS: atom_id res chain seq x y z
N MET A 1 -11.77 22.17 22.18
CA MET A 1 -11.44 21.12 21.17
C MET A 1 -11.14 19.85 21.95
N ASN A 2 -11.75 18.72 21.60
CA ASN A 2 -11.56 17.43 22.26
C ASN A 2 -10.06 17.06 22.26
N SER A 3 -9.52 16.60 23.40
CA SER A 3 -8.10 16.22 23.57
C SER A 3 -7.64 15.20 22.53
N THR A 4 -8.48 14.23 22.18
CA THR A 4 -8.21 13.20 21.15
C THR A 4 -7.96 13.82 19.77
N ILE A 5 -8.77 14.81 19.36
CA ILE A 5 -8.58 15.50 18.07
C ILE A 5 -7.25 16.26 18.05
N LYS A 6 -6.88 16.89 19.16
CA LYS A 6 -5.59 17.60 19.28
C LYS A 6 -4.41 16.63 19.15
N ILE A 7 -4.50 15.47 19.80
CA ILE A 7 -3.47 14.42 19.71
C ILE A 7 -3.39 13.87 18.29
N ALA A 8 -4.50 13.55 17.64
CA ALA A 8 -4.55 13.04 16.27
C ALA A 8 -3.90 14.02 15.28
N LYS A 9 -4.24 15.31 15.34
CA LYS A 9 -3.61 16.36 14.52
C LYS A 9 -2.10 16.43 14.76
N LYS A 10 -1.65 16.41 16.02
CA LYS A 10 -0.24 16.43 16.38
C LYS A 10 0.50 15.21 15.82
N THR A 11 -0.10 14.02 15.89
CA THR A 11 0.47 12.80 15.34
C THR A 11 0.68 12.90 13.83
N LEU A 12 -0.33 13.33 13.07
CA LEU A 12 -0.21 13.52 11.62
C LEU A 12 0.90 14.52 11.29
N LEU A 13 0.95 15.66 11.96
CA LEU A 13 1.96 16.69 11.72
C LEU A 13 3.37 16.21 12.07
N ASN A 14 3.56 15.49 13.16
CA ASN A 14 4.87 14.94 13.55
C ASN A 14 5.41 13.90 12.57
N ASN A 15 4.51 13.13 11.94
CA ASN A 15 4.87 12.10 10.96
C ASN A 15 5.04 12.68 9.55
N ARG A 16 4.66 13.95 9.32
CA ARG A 16 4.74 14.58 8.01
C ARG A 16 6.18 14.75 7.55
N ARG A 17 6.40 14.49 6.28
CA ARG A 17 7.58 14.86 5.49
C ARG A 17 7.18 15.93 4.50
N LEU A 18 8.11 16.41 3.68
CA LEU A 18 7.85 17.53 2.76
C LEU A 18 6.52 17.36 1.98
N ASN A 19 6.33 16.21 1.35
CA ASN A 19 5.20 15.96 0.44
C ASN A 19 4.32 14.77 0.81
N TYR A 20 4.65 14.00 1.84
CA TYR A 20 3.94 12.81 2.27
C TYR A 20 4.04 12.62 3.77
N THR A 21 3.32 11.67 4.32
CA THR A 21 3.28 11.40 5.76
C THR A 21 3.59 9.93 6.01
N LEU A 22 4.38 9.66 7.04
CA LEU A 22 4.67 8.29 7.47
C LEU A 22 3.49 7.73 8.26
N PRO A 23 3.15 6.43 8.10
CA PRO A 23 2.07 5.80 8.87
C PRO A 23 2.30 5.85 10.38
N THR A 24 3.56 5.70 10.80
CA THR A 24 3.99 5.79 12.20
C THR A 24 5.25 6.64 12.33
N ASN A 25 5.95 6.53 13.46
CA ASN A 25 7.26 7.13 13.58
C ASN A 25 8.25 6.53 12.56
N THR A 26 9.32 7.24 12.30
CA THR A 26 10.26 7.00 11.21
C THR A 26 10.97 5.65 11.21
N LYS A 27 10.97 4.91 12.33
CA LYS A 27 11.81 3.71 12.46
C LYS A 27 11.15 2.44 11.94
N LEU A 28 9.82 2.29 12.14
CA LEU A 28 9.12 1.06 11.77
C LEU A 28 8.62 1.08 10.32
N TYR A 29 7.98 2.17 9.90
CA TYR A 29 7.41 2.36 8.56
C TYR A 29 7.92 3.65 7.92
N PRO A 30 9.19 3.67 7.45
CA PRO A 30 9.88 4.90 7.05
C PRO A 30 9.66 5.29 5.59
N ALA A 31 8.52 4.99 5.01
CA ALA A 31 8.16 5.29 3.62
C ALA A 31 6.70 5.72 3.52
N GLN A 32 6.18 5.98 2.33
CA GLN A 32 4.77 6.25 2.08
C GLN A 32 4.05 4.95 1.74
N TRP A 33 3.01 4.60 2.51
CA TRP A 33 2.14 3.45 2.25
C TRP A 33 0.84 3.90 1.58
N ASN A 34 0.33 3.08 0.68
CA ASN A 34 -0.81 3.39 -0.19
C ASN A 34 -2.09 3.68 0.61
N TRP A 35 -2.65 2.68 1.29
CA TRP A 35 -3.94 2.86 1.96
C TRP A 35 -3.83 3.77 3.18
N ASP A 36 -2.66 3.76 3.87
CA ASP A 36 -2.36 4.69 4.95
C ASP A 36 -2.44 6.14 4.47
N SER A 37 -1.84 6.45 3.31
CA SER A 37 -1.91 7.79 2.71
C SER A 37 -3.35 8.22 2.40
N ALA A 38 -4.20 7.30 1.99
CA ALA A 38 -5.61 7.62 1.78
C ALA A 38 -6.28 8.06 3.09
N PHE A 39 -6.14 7.30 4.18
CA PHE A 39 -6.68 7.66 5.49
C PHE A 39 -6.04 8.93 6.07
N ILE A 40 -4.74 9.11 5.88
CA ILE A 40 -3.99 10.32 6.27
C ILE A 40 -4.54 11.55 5.54
N ALA A 41 -4.78 11.45 4.23
CA ALA A 41 -5.37 12.52 3.44
C ALA A 41 -6.78 12.90 3.94
N LEU A 42 -7.61 11.89 4.27
CA LEU A 42 -8.92 12.12 4.89
C LEU A 42 -8.77 12.84 6.25
N GLY A 43 -7.80 12.44 7.06
CA GLY A 43 -7.48 13.10 8.32
C GLY A 43 -7.11 14.58 8.12
N TYR A 44 -6.19 14.86 7.20
CA TYR A 44 -5.80 16.24 6.87
C TYR A 44 -6.94 17.08 6.32
N SER A 45 -7.84 16.52 5.52
CA SER A 45 -8.94 17.27 4.91
C SER A 45 -9.82 18.02 5.93
N ASN A 46 -9.81 17.57 7.20
CA ASN A 46 -10.56 18.21 8.28
C ASN A 46 -9.88 19.48 8.87
N PHE A 47 -8.59 19.74 8.54
CA PHE A 47 -7.90 20.88 9.14
C PHE A 47 -6.81 21.50 8.25
N ASN A 48 -6.37 20.83 7.19
CA ASN A 48 -5.40 21.36 6.22
C ASN A 48 -5.62 20.69 4.85
N ARG A 49 -6.38 21.32 3.98
CA ARG A 49 -6.73 20.81 2.65
C ARG A 49 -5.52 20.67 1.72
N ASP A 50 -4.52 21.54 1.84
CA ASP A 50 -3.32 21.48 1.00
C ASP A 50 -2.49 20.24 1.34
N TYR A 51 -2.40 19.87 2.62
CA TYR A 51 -1.72 18.65 3.03
C TYR A 51 -2.47 17.40 2.56
N SER A 52 -3.81 17.43 2.62
CA SER A 52 -4.65 16.36 2.08
C SER A 52 -4.42 16.16 0.58
N PHE A 53 -4.46 17.25 -0.18
CA PHE A 53 -4.22 17.22 -1.62
C PHE A 53 -2.81 16.70 -1.95
N LYS A 54 -1.80 17.24 -1.25
CA LYS A 54 -0.40 16.86 -1.48
C LYS A 54 -0.08 15.42 -1.16
N GLU A 55 -0.72 14.85 -0.14
CA GLU A 55 -0.59 13.43 0.23
C GLU A 55 -1.08 12.53 -0.91
N ILE A 56 -2.25 12.82 -1.48
CA ILE A 56 -2.83 12.08 -2.62
C ILE A 56 -1.98 12.27 -3.88
N GLU A 57 -1.61 13.50 -4.20
CA GLU A 57 -0.78 13.84 -5.36
C GLU A 57 0.53 13.04 -5.34
N THR A 58 1.19 13.02 -4.19
CA THR A 58 2.47 12.33 -4.02
C THR A 58 2.32 10.81 -4.15
N LEU A 59 1.26 10.24 -3.57
CA LEU A 59 0.96 8.82 -3.73
C LEU A 59 0.72 8.44 -5.21
N ILE A 60 -0.14 9.19 -5.89
CA ILE A 60 -0.50 8.94 -7.29
C ILE A 60 0.69 9.16 -8.23
N SER A 61 1.66 10.01 -7.87
CA SER A 61 2.87 10.22 -8.67
C SER A 61 3.70 8.94 -8.86
N GLY A 62 3.57 7.97 -7.94
CA GLY A 62 4.21 6.67 -8.03
C GLY A 62 3.41 5.60 -8.79
N GLN A 63 2.26 5.95 -9.38
CA GLN A 63 1.47 5.00 -10.18
C GLN A 63 2.26 4.47 -11.36
N TRP A 64 2.23 3.16 -11.57
CA TRP A 64 2.87 2.51 -12.69
C TRP A 64 2.13 2.80 -14.02
N GLU A 65 2.83 2.62 -15.13
CA GLU A 65 2.26 2.88 -16.47
C GLU A 65 1.03 2.01 -16.79
N ASP A 66 1.00 0.79 -16.27
CA ASP A 66 -0.14 -0.12 -16.44
C ASP A 66 -1.36 0.26 -15.59
N GLY A 67 -1.19 1.12 -14.59
CA GLY A 67 -2.25 1.63 -13.72
C GLY A 67 -2.11 1.24 -12.25
N MET A 68 -1.24 0.29 -11.88
CA MET A 68 -1.07 -0.11 -10.48
C MET A 68 -0.59 1.06 -9.60
N ILE A 69 -1.23 1.27 -8.47
CA ILE A 69 -0.70 2.12 -7.40
C ILE A 69 0.02 1.19 -6.42
N PRO A 70 1.35 1.35 -6.22
CA PRO A 70 2.11 0.44 -5.38
C PRO A 70 1.72 0.51 -3.90
N HIS A 71 1.93 -0.58 -3.19
CA HIS A 71 1.81 -0.70 -1.74
C HIS A 71 2.73 0.29 -0.99
N ILE A 72 4.00 0.46 -1.43
CA ILE A 72 4.97 1.37 -0.82
C ILE A 72 5.67 2.21 -1.90
N LEU A 73 5.85 3.50 -1.61
CA LEU A 73 6.74 4.40 -2.34
C LEU A 73 7.95 4.76 -1.48
N PHE A 74 9.15 4.57 -2.03
CA PHE A 74 10.42 4.85 -1.38
C PHE A 74 10.98 6.19 -1.86
N HIS A 75 10.53 7.29 -1.28
CA HIS A 75 11.01 8.64 -1.62
C HIS A 75 12.46 8.87 -1.17
N ILE A 76 12.93 8.14 -0.16
CA ILE A 76 14.31 8.17 0.34
C ILE A 76 14.96 6.82 0.09
N LYS A 77 16.09 6.81 -0.63
CA LYS A 77 16.76 5.57 -1.06
C LYS A 77 17.60 4.88 0.02
N ASN A 78 17.97 5.56 1.09
CA ASN A 78 18.82 5.01 2.16
C ASN A 78 18.04 4.59 3.40
N LEU A 79 16.86 3.96 3.21
CA LEU A 79 16.02 3.52 4.31
C LEU A 79 16.57 2.27 4.98
N ASP A 80 16.67 2.31 6.29
CA ASP A 80 16.94 1.14 7.12
C ASP A 80 15.67 0.30 7.35
N TYR A 81 15.10 -0.23 6.26
CA TYR A 81 13.87 -0.99 6.20
C TYR A 81 14.05 -2.26 5.37
N THR A 82 13.32 -3.33 5.68
CA THR A 82 13.38 -4.61 4.94
C THR A 82 11.96 -5.15 4.71
N PRO A 83 11.59 -5.45 3.46
CA PRO A 83 12.34 -5.26 2.21
C PRO A 83 12.35 -3.80 1.74
N ASN A 84 13.52 -3.23 1.50
CA ASN A 84 13.69 -1.87 1.00
C ASN A 84 13.60 -1.78 -0.54
N TYR A 85 13.82 -0.59 -1.09
CA TYR A 85 13.77 -0.34 -2.53
C TYR A 85 14.72 -1.22 -3.36
N LYS A 86 15.92 -1.57 -2.84
CA LYS A 86 16.87 -2.48 -3.53
C LYS A 86 16.34 -3.91 -3.57
N ALA A 87 15.70 -4.36 -2.49
CA ALA A 87 15.12 -5.70 -2.43
C ALA A 87 13.94 -5.86 -3.40
N TRP A 88 13.13 -4.82 -3.56
CA TRP A 88 12.07 -4.78 -4.57
C TRP A 88 12.64 -4.59 -5.97
N ASN A 89 13.51 -3.61 -6.18
CA ASN A 89 14.14 -3.26 -7.45
C ASN A 89 13.12 -3.01 -8.57
N CYS A 90 12.13 -2.21 -8.29
CA CYS A 90 11.08 -1.83 -9.23
C CYS A 90 10.54 -0.43 -8.91
N GLY A 91 9.60 0.04 -9.71
CA GLY A 91 9.03 1.37 -9.68
C GLY A 91 9.23 2.08 -11.01
N ASN A 92 8.51 3.17 -11.20
CA ASN A 92 8.64 4.01 -12.39
C ASN A 92 9.43 5.30 -12.01
N LYS A 93 8.76 6.43 -11.86
CA LYS A 93 9.38 7.70 -11.44
C LYS A 93 9.92 7.67 -10.02
N VAL A 94 9.28 6.87 -9.16
CA VAL A 94 9.66 6.67 -7.75
C VAL A 94 9.90 5.17 -7.53
N SER A 95 10.97 4.83 -6.80
CA SER A 95 11.19 3.43 -6.39
C SER A 95 10.02 2.94 -5.55
N SER A 96 9.54 1.73 -5.81
CA SER A 96 8.34 1.22 -5.15
C SER A 96 8.42 -0.27 -4.82
N SER A 97 7.41 -0.77 -4.12
CA SER A 97 7.12 -2.21 -4.08
C SER A 97 6.44 -2.64 -5.38
N GLY A 98 6.54 -3.94 -5.72
CA GLY A 98 5.91 -4.54 -6.91
C GLY A 98 4.55 -5.18 -6.64
N ILE A 99 3.86 -4.76 -5.58
CA ILE A 99 2.51 -5.18 -5.17
C ILE A 99 1.69 -3.95 -4.78
N THR A 100 0.40 -4.12 -4.57
CA THR A 100 -0.53 -3.04 -4.24
C THR A 100 -1.10 -3.17 -2.82
N GLN A 101 -2.13 -2.38 -2.47
CA GLN A 101 -2.92 -2.45 -1.24
C GLN A 101 -4.41 -2.23 -1.54
N PRO A 102 -5.33 -2.36 -0.52
CA PRO A 102 -6.75 -2.14 -0.75
C PRO A 102 -7.03 -0.76 -1.38
N PRO A 103 -7.88 -0.69 -2.43
CA PRO A 103 -8.07 0.54 -3.22
C PRO A 103 -9.01 1.56 -2.56
N ILE A 104 -8.85 1.82 -1.28
CA ILE A 104 -9.69 2.73 -0.49
C ILE A 104 -9.62 4.19 -0.95
N LEU A 105 -8.62 4.54 -1.77
CA LEU A 105 -8.39 5.91 -2.21
C LEU A 105 -9.60 6.50 -2.96
N ALA A 106 -10.34 5.68 -3.71
CA ALA A 106 -11.57 6.10 -4.41
C ALA A 106 -12.63 6.60 -3.42
N SER A 107 -12.94 5.79 -2.41
CA SER A 107 -13.92 6.11 -1.36
C SER A 107 -13.46 7.29 -0.51
N VAL A 108 -12.18 7.37 -0.19
CA VAL A 108 -11.59 8.48 0.56
C VAL A 108 -11.69 9.79 -0.23
N LEU A 109 -11.34 9.79 -1.51
CA LEU A 109 -11.43 10.99 -2.35
C LEU A 109 -12.88 11.49 -2.44
N ARG A 110 -13.85 10.58 -2.62
CA ARG A 110 -15.28 10.92 -2.58
C ARG A 110 -15.64 11.58 -1.25
N LEU A 111 -15.28 10.98 -0.12
CA LEU A 111 -15.57 11.54 1.21
C LEU A 111 -14.93 12.92 1.43
N ILE A 112 -13.71 13.13 0.94
CA ILE A 112 -13.04 14.43 1.01
C ILE A 112 -13.84 15.48 0.24
N ILE A 113 -14.28 15.16 -0.97
CA ILE A 113 -15.05 16.09 -1.82
C ILE A 113 -16.42 16.38 -1.19
N GLU A 114 -17.15 15.37 -0.72
CA GLU A 114 -18.49 15.50 -0.14
C GLU A 114 -18.48 16.30 1.18
N ARG A 115 -17.48 16.08 2.04
CA ARG A 115 -17.43 16.70 3.38
C ARG A 115 -16.89 18.12 3.40
N ASN A 116 -16.12 18.47 2.39
CA ASN A 116 -15.45 19.77 2.36
C ASN A 116 -16.08 20.65 1.28
N LYS A 117 -16.95 21.51 1.55
CA LYS A 117 -17.61 22.46 0.62
C LYS A 117 -16.63 23.13 -0.37
N PHE A 118 -16.17 22.36 -1.37
CA PHE A 118 -15.29 22.85 -2.42
C PHE A 118 -16.07 23.64 -3.47
N SER A 119 -15.49 24.70 -3.95
CA SER A 119 -15.96 25.40 -5.15
C SER A 119 -15.81 24.53 -6.41
N LYS A 120 -16.52 24.87 -7.49
CA LYS A 120 -16.38 24.17 -8.77
C LYS A 120 -14.93 24.17 -9.30
N VAL A 121 -14.18 25.25 -9.04
CA VAL A 121 -12.77 25.39 -9.44
C VAL A 121 -11.87 24.43 -8.64
N GLU A 122 -12.10 24.31 -7.35
CA GLU A 122 -11.35 23.39 -6.50
C GLU A 122 -11.65 21.93 -6.86
N ILE A 123 -12.90 21.58 -7.16
CA ILE A 123 -13.31 20.23 -7.60
C ILE A 123 -12.55 19.83 -8.87
N LYS A 124 -12.35 20.75 -9.82
CA LYS A 124 -11.58 20.47 -11.05
C LYS A 124 -10.14 20.01 -10.76
N LYS A 125 -9.53 20.43 -9.67
CA LYS A 125 -8.17 19.98 -9.28
C LYS A 125 -8.10 18.50 -8.97
N PHE A 126 -9.21 17.85 -8.58
CA PHE A 126 -9.28 16.43 -8.31
C PHE A 126 -9.47 15.57 -9.57
N TYR A 127 -9.82 16.17 -10.71
CA TYR A 127 -10.08 15.42 -11.94
C TYR A 127 -8.89 14.54 -12.39
N PRO A 128 -7.62 15.01 -12.37
CA PRO A 128 -6.47 14.14 -12.67
C PRO A 128 -6.34 12.96 -11.72
N PHE A 129 -6.72 13.12 -10.45
CA PHE A 129 -6.69 12.03 -9.47
C PHE A 129 -7.76 11.00 -9.77
N ILE A 130 -8.97 11.44 -10.13
CA ILE A 130 -10.08 10.56 -10.52
C ILE A 130 -9.68 9.68 -11.70
N LEU A 131 -9.05 10.24 -12.73
CA LEU A 131 -8.58 9.49 -13.89
C LEU A 131 -7.51 8.44 -13.50
N LYS A 132 -6.59 8.80 -12.62
CA LYS A 132 -5.55 7.89 -12.12
C LYS A 132 -6.13 6.76 -11.26
N ILE A 133 -7.09 7.07 -10.40
CA ILE A 133 -7.80 6.10 -9.57
C ILE A 133 -8.62 5.16 -10.47
N LYS A 134 -9.35 5.69 -11.44
CA LYS A 134 -10.08 4.88 -12.45
C LYS A 134 -9.14 3.89 -13.13
N LYS A 135 -7.99 4.34 -13.60
CA LYS A 135 -6.97 3.47 -14.23
C LYS A 135 -6.48 2.36 -13.27
N CYS A 136 -6.37 2.66 -11.97
CA CYS A 136 -6.02 1.67 -10.97
C CYS A 136 -7.13 0.62 -10.77
N LEU A 137 -8.40 1.03 -10.71
CA LEU A 137 -9.52 0.10 -10.60
C LEU A 137 -9.65 -0.79 -11.84
N GLU A 138 -9.48 -0.24 -13.05
CA GLU A 138 -9.42 -0.98 -14.30
C GLU A 138 -8.27 -1.99 -14.32
N TRP A 139 -7.10 -1.63 -13.74
CA TRP A 139 -5.97 -2.52 -13.56
C TRP A 139 -6.33 -3.74 -12.70
N PHE A 140 -7.04 -3.56 -11.59
CA PHE A 140 -7.52 -4.67 -10.75
C PHE A 140 -8.43 -5.61 -11.53
N ILE A 141 -9.45 -5.08 -12.19
CA ILE A 141 -10.39 -5.88 -13.02
C ILE A 141 -9.62 -6.69 -14.07
N LYS A 142 -8.68 -6.05 -14.75
CA LYS A 142 -7.93 -6.67 -15.85
C LYS A 142 -6.95 -7.74 -15.38
N TYR A 143 -6.25 -7.52 -14.27
CA TYR A 143 -5.09 -8.34 -13.90
C TYR A 143 -5.30 -9.14 -12.62
N ARG A 144 -6.30 -8.83 -11.81
CA ARG A 144 -6.60 -9.53 -10.57
C ARG A 144 -7.93 -10.27 -10.61
N ASP A 145 -8.72 -10.07 -11.66
CA ASP A 145 -9.89 -10.88 -12.04
C ASP A 145 -9.91 -11.18 -13.55
N PRO A 146 -8.85 -11.78 -14.13
CA PRO A 146 -8.82 -12.07 -15.56
C PRO A 146 -9.83 -13.14 -16.00
N LYS A 147 -10.42 -13.87 -15.04
CA LYS A 147 -11.47 -14.86 -15.28
C LYS A 147 -12.88 -14.25 -15.24
N LYS A 148 -13.00 -12.95 -14.96
CA LYS A 148 -14.28 -12.22 -14.87
C LYS A 148 -15.25 -12.84 -13.85
N SER A 149 -14.71 -13.24 -12.70
CA SER A 149 -15.51 -13.80 -11.60
C SER A 149 -16.28 -12.74 -10.80
N GLY A 150 -15.93 -11.47 -10.98
CA GLY A 150 -16.42 -10.35 -10.18
C GLY A 150 -15.69 -10.18 -8.85
N LEU A 151 -14.65 -10.98 -8.60
CA LEU A 151 -13.89 -10.97 -7.35
C LEU A 151 -12.40 -10.77 -7.60
N ILE A 152 -11.84 -9.81 -6.91
CA ILE A 152 -10.42 -9.45 -7.02
C ILE A 152 -9.57 -10.35 -6.12
N SER A 153 -8.50 -10.90 -6.70
CA SER A 153 -7.51 -11.69 -5.96
C SER A 153 -6.33 -10.85 -5.50
N ILE A 154 -5.84 -11.13 -4.30
CA ILE A 154 -4.54 -10.68 -3.80
C ILE A 154 -3.48 -11.77 -4.01
N ILE A 155 -2.24 -11.37 -4.26
CA ILE A 155 -1.13 -12.27 -4.59
C ILE A 155 0.00 -12.24 -3.56
N HIS A 156 -0.18 -11.48 -2.51
CA HIS A 156 0.71 -11.39 -1.35
C HIS A 156 -0.09 -10.98 -0.12
N PRO A 157 0.14 -11.55 1.07
CA PRO A 157 -0.57 -11.12 2.30
C PRO A 157 -0.46 -9.63 2.58
N TRP A 158 0.65 -8.98 2.25
CA TRP A 158 0.83 -7.53 2.41
C TRP A 158 -0.14 -6.67 1.57
N GLU A 159 -0.75 -7.22 0.54
CA GLU A 159 -1.78 -6.50 -0.23
C GLU A 159 -3.09 -6.33 0.54
N SER A 160 -3.35 -7.16 1.55
CA SER A 160 -4.58 -7.07 2.36
C SER A 160 -4.60 -5.88 3.32
N GLY A 161 -3.42 -5.40 3.74
CA GLY A 161 -3.29 -4.42 4.83
C GLY A 161 -3.33 -5.03 6.25
N TYR A 162 -3.69 -6.32 6.38
CA TYR A 162 -3.71 -7.08 7.64
C TYR A 162 -2.97 -8.42 7.50
N ASP A 163 -1.72 -8.32 7.11
CA ASP A 163 -0.83 -9.42 6.75
C ASP A 163 -0.62 -10.48 7.85
N ASN A 164 -0.83 -10.12 9.11
CA ASN A 164 -0.71 -11.04 10.26
C ASN A 164 -2.03 -11.73 10.63
N SER A 165 -3.06 -11.65 9.78
CA SER A 165 -4.34 -12.31 10.05
C SER A 165 -4.21 -13.84 9.99
N PRO A 166 -4.86 -14.60 10.90
CA PRO A 166 -4.96 -16.05 10.82
C PRO A 166 -5.62 -16.57 9.53
N LEU A 167 -6.33 -15.72 8.81
CA LEU A 167 -6.90 -16.04 7.49
C LEU A 167 -5.85 -16.52 6.48
N TRP A 168 -4.60 -16.11 6.67
CA TRP A 168 -3.49 -16.49 5.78
C TRP A 168 -2.79 -17.79 6.17
N ASP A 169 -3.07 -18.37 7.33
CA ASP A 169 -2.36 -19.56 7.83
C ASP A 169 -2.42 -20.72 6.83
N LYS A 170 -3.63 -21.06 6.37
CA LYS A 170 -3.83 -22.15 5.40
C LYS A 170 -3.19 -21.88 4.04
N PRO A 171 -3.44 -20.77 3.32
CA PRO A 171 -2.78 -20.50 2.05
C PRO A 171 -1.26 -20.32 2.20
N MET A 172 -0.77 -19.76 3.32
CA MET A 172 0.65 -19.59 3.59
C MET A 172 1.35 -20.93 3.89
N SER A 173 0.69 -21.89 4.53
CA SER A 173 1.28 -23.19 4.85
C SER A 173 1.73 -23.95 3.59
N ASN A 174 1.11 -23.71 2.45
CA ASN A 174 1.44 -24.31 1.16
C ASN A 174 2.67 -23.68 0.48
N ILE A 175 3.21 -22.57 1.01
CA ILE A 175 4.36 -21.89 0.44
C ILE A 175 5.65 -22.61 0.83
N LYS A 176 6.26 -23.30 -0.13
CA LYS A 176 7.60 -23.86 0.05
C LYS A 176 8.61 -22.73 0.12
N ILE A 177 9.26 -22.59 1.26
CA ILE A 177 10.24 -21.53 1.52
C ILE A 177 11.44 -21.71 0.58
N GLU A 178 11.88 -20.61 -0.03
CA GLU A 178 13.06 -20.59 -0.90
C GLU A 178 14.33 -20.90 -0.08
N LYS A 179 15.19 -21.78 -0.59
CA LYS A 179 16.47 -22.08 0.05
C LYS A 179 17.39 -20.85 0.06
N ASN A 180 18.18 -20.70 1.10
CA ASN A 180 19.19 -19.64 1.24
C ASN A 180 18.65 -18.20 1.12
N LEU A 181 17.49 -17.93 1.74
CA LEU A 181 16.92 -16.57 1.80
C LEU A 181 17.91 -15.57 2.41
N GLN A 182 18.23 -14.54 1.67
CA GLN A 182 19.11 -13.46 2.09
C GLN A 182 18.31 -12.21 2.46
N TYR A 183 18.01 -12.02 3.72
CA TYR A 183 17.42 -10.80 4.26
C TYR A 183 17.68 -10.66 5.75
N LYS A 184 17.57 -9.45 6.27
CA LYS A 184 17.73 -9.16 7.70
C LYS A 184 16.52 -8.40 8.22
N ARG A 185 15.82 -8.98 9.18
CA ARG A 185 14.71 -8.30 9.86
C ARG A 185 15.23 -7.18 10.74
N LYS A 186 14.58 -6.04 10.66
CA LYS A 186 14.90 -4.85 11.46
C LYS A 186 13.76 -4.45 12.40
N ASP A 187 12.55 -4.85 12.08
CA ASP A 187 11.34 -4.62 12.87
C ASP A 187 11.45 -5.17 14.30
N ASN A 188 12.07 -6.35 14.47
CA ASN A 188 12.31 -6.98 15.79
C ASN A 188 13.25 -6.20 16.72
N LYS A 189 13.97 -5.21 16.17
CA LYS A 189 14.83 -4.31 16.96
C LYS A 189 14.06 -3.07 17.45
N ILE A 190 12.91 -2.80 16.86
CA ILE A 190 12.10 -1.60 17.11
C ILE A 190 10.89 -1.94 17.97
N VAL A 191 10.30 -3.12 17.73
CA VAL A 191 9.10 -3.62 18.41
C VAL A 191 9.40 -5.01 18.96
N LYS A 192 8.79 -5.38 20.08
CA LYS A 192 8.96 -6.71 20.68
C LYS A 192 8.65 -7.81 19.65
N PRO A 193 9.51 -8.84 19.50
CA PRO A 193 9.31 -9.92 18.53
C PRO A 193 7.93 -10.61 18.63
N THR A 194 7.37 -10.69 19.84
CA THR A 194 6.05 -11.28 20.10
C THR A 194 4.88 -10.48 19.47
N GLN A 195 5.11 -9.25 19.06
CA GLN A 195 4.14 -8.39 18.39
C GLN A 195 4.34 -8.36 16.86
N ARG A 196 5.18 -9.23 16.35
CA ARG A 196 5.54 -9.28 14.92
C ARG A 196 5.33 -10.70 14.37
N PRO A 197 5.20 -10.85 13.04
CA PRO A 197 5.10 -12.16 12.41
C PRO A 197 6.22 -13.09 12.85
N LEU A 198 5.95 -14.37 12.97
CA LEU A 198 6.97 -15.38 13.22
C LEU A 198 8.02 -15.36 12.10
N LYS A 199 9.20 -15.92 12.38
CA LYS A 199 10.26 -16.03 11.37
C LYS A 199 9.80 -16.80 10.15
N ILE A 200 9.07 -17.90 10.34
CA ILE A 200 8.56 -18.75 9.26
C ILE A 200 7.59 -17.99 8.34
N ASP A 201 6.74 -17.13 8.88
CA ASP A 201 5.80 -16.34 8.08
C ASP A 201 6.56 -15.28 7.27
N TYR A 202 7.56 -14.66 7.89
CA TYR A 202 8.40 -13.71 7.19
C TYR A 202 9.22 -14.35 6.07
N ASP A 203 9.74 -15.56 6.29
CA ASP A 203 10.42 -16.36 5.25
C ASP A 203 9.48 -16.64 4.06
N ARG A 204 8.20 -16.93 4.32
CA ARG A 204 7.17 -17.12 3.29
C ARG A 204 6.88 -15.81 2.56
N TYR A 205 6.74 -14.68 3.26
CA TYR A 205 6.54 -13.37 2.62
C TYR A 205 7.69 -13.05 1.67
N VAL A 206 8.93 -13.20 2.12
CA VAL A 206 10.11 -12.95 1.29
C VAL A 206 10.17 -13.90 0.11
N THR A 207 9.80 -15.17 0.31
CA THR A 207 9.74 -16.18 -0.78
C THR A 207 8.73 -15.76 -1.84
N ILE A 208 7.51 -15.36 -1.46
CA ILE A 208 6.50 -14.87 -2.42
C ILE A 208 7.04 -13.65 -3.14
N LYS A 209 7.54 -12.64 -2.41
CA LYS A 209 8.13 -11.43 -2.99
C LYS A 209 9.22 -11.75 -4.02
N ASN A 210 10.15 -12.67 -3.70
CA ASN A 210 11.20 -13.08 -4.61
C ASN A 210 10.65 -13.76 -5.87
N HIS A 211 9.61 -14.58 -5.73
CA HIS A 211 8.93 -15.21 -6.85
C HIS A 211 8.29 -14.16 -7.78
N LEU A 212 7.60 -13.16 -7.23
CA LEU A 212 7.02 -12.06 -8.01
C LEU A 212 8.12 -11.26 -8.73
N LYS A 213 9.26 -11.01 -8.06
CA LYS A 213 10.42 -10.32 -8.65
C LYS A 213 11.02 -11.09 -9.83
N LYS A 214 11.14 -12.43 -9.73
CA LYS A 214 11.63 -13.28 -10.85
C LYS A 214 10.73 -13.20 -12.08
N MET A 215 9.48 -12.80 -11.94
CA MET A 215 8.54 -12.55 -13.03
C MET A 215 8.51 -11.07 -13.47
N ASN A 216 9.47 -10.26 -12.99
CA ASN A 216 9.55 -8.82 -13.25
C ASN A 216 8.26 -8.07 -12.92
N TYR A 217 7.48 -8.58 -11.96
CA TYR A 217 6.18 -8.05 -11.56
C TYR A 217 5.20 -7.87 -12.73
N ASP A 218 5.34 -8.66 -13.80
CA ASP A 218 4.48 -8.64 -14.99
C ASP A 218 3.03 -9.02 -14.61
N PRO A 219 2.07 -8.08 -14.62
CA PRO A 219 0.72 -8.32 -14.13
C PRO A 219 -0.02 -9.39 -14.92
N LYS A 220 0.34 -9.62 -16.18
CA LYS A 220 -0.24 -10.68 -17.03
C LYS A 220 0.11 -12.08 -16.52
N LYS A 221 1.24 -12.22 -15.84
CA LYS A 221 1.73 -13.51 -15.30
C LYS A 221 1.34 -13.73 -13.84
N LEU A 222 1.26 -12.65 -13.06
CA LEU A 222 1.16 -12.73 -11.60
C LEU A 222 -0.07 -13.51 -11.12
N TYR A 223 -1.25 -13.25 -11.69
CA TYR A 223 -2.47 -13.96 -11.31
C TYR A 223 -2.36 -15.48 -11.48
N PHE A 224 -1.80 -15.93 -12.60
CA PHE A 224 -1.75 -17.36 -12.94
C PHE A 224 -0.57 -18.10 -12.30
N LYS A 225 0.52 -17.40 -11.97
CA LYS A 225 1.78 -18.01 -11.53
C LYS A 225 2.15 -17.68 -10.08
N SER A 226 1.40 -16.82 -9.39
CA SER A 226 1.68 -16.54 -7.98
C SER A 226 1.49 -17.77 -7.12
N LYS A 227 2.40 -17.97 -6.17
CA LYS A 227 2.31 -19.03 -5.17
C LYS A 227 1.23 -18.76 -4.11
N PHE A 228 0.85 -17.51 -3.95
CA PHE A 228 -0.25 -17.05 -3.11
C PHE A 228 -1.24 -16.31 -4.01
N ASN A 229 -2.46 -16.79 -4.08
CA ASN A 229 -3.54 -16.20 -4.87
C ASN A 229 -4.85 -16.45 -4.14
N VAL A 230 -5.40 -15.43 -3.51
CA VAL A 230 -6.54 -15.52 -2.59
C VAL A 230 -7.55 -14.43 -2.88
N VAL A 231 -8.82 -14.81 -2.92
CA VAL A 231 -9.94 -13.87 -2.92
C VAL A 231 -10.26 -13.55 -1.46
N ASP A 232 -10.02 -12.32 -1.05
CA ASP A 232 -10.22 -11.86 0.31
C ASP A 232 -11.49 -11.01 0.44
N VAL A 233 -12.31 -11.31 1.45
CA VAL A 233 -13.58 -10.61 1.70
C VAL A 233 -13.35 -9.14 2.04
N GLY A 234 -12.38 -8.85 2.92
CA GLY A 234 -12.06 -7.49 3.34
C GLY A 234 -11.59 -6.62 2.17
N PHE A 235 -10.69 -7.17 1.35
CA PHE A 235 -10.22 -6.48 0.14
C PHE A 235 -11.36 -6.19 -0.84
N ASN A 236 -12.21 -7.20 -1.12
CA ASN A 236 -13.33 -7.06 -2.05
C ASN A 236 -14.46 -6.16 -1.51
N SER A 237 -14.59 -6.02 -0.20
CA SER A 237 -15.54 -5.07 0.40
C SER A 237 -15.12 -3.60 0.21
N ILE A 238 -13.83 -3.35 -0.04
CA ILE A 238 -13.27 -2.02 -0.30
C ILE A 238 -13.28 -1.71 -1.79
N PHE A 239 -13.07 -2.73 -2.64
CA PHE A 239 -13.07 -2.62 -4.09
C PHE A 239 -14.46 -2.33 -4.62
#